data_e137f16ed204b08bde7b292e0ad185c5
#
_entry.id   e137f16ed204b08bde7b292e0ad185c5
#
_cell.length_a   1.000
_cell.length_b   1.000
_cell.length_c   1.000
_cell.angle_alpha   90.00
_cell.angle_beta   90.00
_cell.angle_gamma   90.00
#
_symmetry.space_group_name_H-M   'P 1'
#
loop_
_entity.id
_entity.type
_entity.pdbx_description
1 polymer ?
#
loop_
_entity_poly.entity_id
_entity_poly.type
_entity_poly.pdbx_seq_one_letter_code
_entity_poly.pdbx_strand_id
1 'polypeptide(L)'
;MSVMKNSTRFTAAALAICSVLAVTGCDEQQEMSSSAPTSSNSPAQATTSATTATMNKDDADKIAEIDIGAEKLENGVVKFLSSWDLNPAEGQPVAPALEMFQSQFGGRIEYVNTPWDSRYDKLAVLVQADDSPDMFSAGDMDVFPKGAISGMFDPLDDYVDFSSELWAPMSEVNEQFAFNGRHYVGAVDVEGDCVMFYNKNTIRDNSLDDPAELLAEGKWTWDTFWEMMTKFCDVDAEKYATDGWWFEGGFSLTTGVPYVGMSDGKIVQNLDNALIEKAQTFMLNMNTNSLPLPKAQYNWQVQPKRVADGKTLFYPVGLYAMYPYNNYIQDFADNQEDVMFVPMPKCPEADEYYLPARVSGFSLIKGAKNPKGVAAYLNCAMATRDSEAAVEIGKRQAFEEYNWTQEQWDMYRLVNQMTAEHPVIEMYNAVNSNVADLVNNPMKEGYNSGASWTQTRETIRAAVQAELDSANEKLAEKS
;
A
#
# COMPACT_ATOMS: atom_id res chain seq x y z
N MET A 1 35.76 -3.47 -31.62
CA MET A 1 35.22 -2.15 -31.23
C MET A 1 33.98 -2.42 -30.38
N SER A 2 34.17 -2.33 -29.08
CA SER A 2 33.15 -2.60 -28.07
C SER A 2 32.46 -1.29 -27.73
N VAL A 3 31.15 -1.23 -27.91
CA VAL A 3 30.34 -0.10 -27.47
C VAL A 3 29.80 -0.48 -26.10
N MET A 4 30.37 0.08 -25.05
CA MET A 4 29.84 0.04 -23.71
C MET A 4 28.54 0.84 -23.68
N LYS A 5 27.42 0.18 -23.43
CA LYS A 5 26.18 0.83 -23.03
C LYS A 5 26.27 1.17 -21.55
N ASN A 6 26.34 2.46 -21.24
CA ASN A 6 26.13 2.97 -19.90
C ASN A 6 24.65 2.72 -19.51
N SER A 7 24.43 1.81 -18.58
CA SER A 7 23.14 1.71 -17.89
C SER A 7 23.11 2.78 -16.80
N THR A 8 22.44 3.88 -17.05
CA THR A 8 22.09 4.86 -16.03
C THR A 8 21.07 4.20 -15.10
N ARG A 9 21.46 3.95 -13.86
CA ARG A 9 20.52 3.52 -12.81
C ARG A 9 19.66 4.73 -12.48
N PHE A 10 18.41 4.73 -12.94
CA PHE A 10 17.39 5.65 -12.48
C PHE A 10 16.94 5.21 -11.09
N THR A 11 17.31 5.97 -10.09
CA THR A 11 16.68 5.89 -8.76
C THR A 11 15.34 6.60 -8.87
N ALA A 12 14.26 5.85 -8.71
CA ALA A 12 12.91 6.38 -8.81
C ALA A 12 12.66 7.43 -7.74
N ALA A 13 12.32 8.63 -8.18
CA ALA A 13 11.74 9.62 -7.30
C ALA A 13 10.26 9.31 -7.11
N ALA A 14 9.85 9.28 -5.86
CA ALA A 14 8.46 9.07 -5.51
C ALA A 14 7.63 10.27 -5.96
N LEU A 15 6.59 9.99 -6.71
CA LEU A 15 5.50 10.92 -6.91
C LEU A 15 4.70 11.03 -5.64
N ALA A 16 4.44 12.24 -5.26
CA ALA A 16 3.36 12.51 -4.36
C ALA A 16 2.12 12.98 -5.14
N ILE A 17 1.64 12.12 -5.96
CA ILE A 17 0.28 11.67 -5.76
C ILE A 17 0.50 10.49 -4.85
N CYS A 18 0.27 10.65 -3.59
CA CYS A 18 0.60 9.76 -2.48
C CYS A 18 0.70 8.27 -2.84
N SER A 19 1.58 7.87 -3.73
CA SER A 19 1.92 6.49 -3.97
C SER A 19 3.22 6.19 -3.25
N VAL A 20 3.08 5.92 -1.98
CA VAL A 20 4.18 5.43 -1.15
C VAL A 20 4.52 4.02 -1.60
N LEU A 21 5.69 3.87 -2.16
CA LEU A 21 6.28 2.59 -2.47
C LEU A 21 6.53 1.79 -1.19
N ALA A 22 5.66 0.86 -0.89
CA ALA A 22 5.99 -0.22 0.00
C ALA A 22 6.21 -1.48 -0.85
N VAL A 23 7.46 -1.84 -1.06
CA VAL A 23 7.79 -3.21 -1.46
C VAL A 23 7.62 -4.06 -0.21
N THR A 24 6.43 -4.62 -0.01
CA THR A 24 6.24 -5.72 0.93
C THR A 24 6.72 -6.99 0.24
N GLY A 25 8.04 -7.23 0.28
CA GLY A 25 8.55 -8.57 0.08
C GLY A 25 8.14 -9.39 1.30
N CYS A 26 7.30 -10.41 1.13
CA CYS A 26 7.17 -11.45 2.12
C CYS A 26 8.49 -12.22 2.14
N ASP A 27 9.26 -12.09 3.23
CA ASP A 27 10.40 -12.95 3.50
C ASP A 27 9.90 -14.34 3.83
N GLU A 28 10.20 -15.28 2.94
CA GLU A 28 10.40 -16.68 3.35
C GLU A 28 11.82 -16.82 3.87
N GLN A 29 11.93 -17.16 5.15
CA GLN A 29 13.17 -17.56 5.79
C GLN A 29 13.83 -18.70 5.01
N GLN A 30 14.95 -18.44 4.34
CA GLN A 30 15.95 -19.44 4.06
C GLN A 30 17.08 -19.32 5.06
N GLU A 31 17.15 -20.29 5.98
CA GLU A 31 18.36 -20.55 6.72
C GLU A 31 19.50 -20.91 5.77
N MET A 32 20.51 -20.07 5.71
CA MET A 32 21.84 -20.47 5.24
C MET A 32 22.91 -19.99 6.19
N SER A 33 23.65 -20.99 6.66
CA SER A 33 24.72 -20.92 7.66
C SER A 33 25.84 -19.95 7.32
N SER A 34 26.23 -19.25 8.36
CA SER A 34 27.48 -18.61 8.73
C SER A 34 28.70 -18.75 7.83
N SER A 35 29.30 -17.60 7.49
CA SER A 35 30.69 -17.28 7.77
C SER A 35 30.89 -15.76 7.61
N ALA A 36 31.18 -15.09 8.71
CA ALA A 36 31.55 -13.68 8.75
C ALA A 36 33.02 -13.49 8.29
N PRO A 37 33.31 -12.32 7.71
CA PRO A 37 34.52 -11.62 8.09
C PRO A 37 34.21 -10.25 8.69
N THR A 38 34.72 -10.05 9.88
CA THR A 38 34.86 -8.79 10.59
C THR A 38 35.63 -7.78 9.74
N SER A 39 35.01 -6.65 9.43
CA SER A 39 35.75 -5.41 9.19
C SER A 39 34.97 -4.22 9.78
N SER A 40 35.61 -3.63 10.78
CA SER A 40 35.26 -2.38 11.42
C SER A 40 35.30 -1.23 10.41
N ASN A 41 34.16 -0.60 10.15
CA ASN A 41 34.13 0.77 9.67
C ASN A 41 32.93 1.51 10.29
N SER A 42 33.24 2.54 11.05
CA SER A 42 32.28 3.52 11.58
C SER A 42 31.44 4.11 10.45
N PRO A 43 30.14 4.31 10.65
CA PRO A 43 29.29 4.96 9.64
C PRO A 43 29.63 6.44 9.58
N ALA A 44 30.16 6.87 8.44
CA ALA A 44 30.16 8.29 8.09
C ALA A 44 28.70 8.73 7.92
N GLN A 45 28.25 9.71 8.69
CA GLN A 45 27.04 10.45 8.45
C GLN A 45 27.16 11.10 7.06
N ALA A 46 26.45 10.55 6.09
CA ALA A 46 26.21 11.21 4.84
C ALA A 46 25.10 12.24 5.05
N THR A 47 25.47 13.45 5.43
CA THR A 47 24.63 14.61 5.26
C THR A 47 24.57 14.91 3.77
N THR A 48 23.54 14.43 3.10
CA THR A 48 23.21 14.89 1.75
C THR A 48 22.75 16.36 1.84
N SER A 49 23.53 17.23 1.24
CA SER A 49 23.15 18.63 1.00
C SER A 49 21.82 18.63 0.22
N ALA A 50 20.82 19.30 0.79
CA ALA A 50 19.55 19.52 0.12
C ALA A 50 19.80 20.22 -1.24
N THR A 51 19.74 19.45 -2.30
CA THR A 51 19.63 20.00 -3.66
C THR A 51 18.25 20.64 -3.71
N THR A 52 18.17 21.94 -3.97
CA THR A 52 16.91 22.62 -4.26
C THR A 52 16.44 22.17 -5.64
N ALA A 53 15.84 20.98 -5.72
CA ALA A 53 15.03 20.63 -6.86
C ALA A 53 13.82 21.56 -6.83
N THR A 54 13.50 22.18 -7.95
CA THR A 54 12.40 23.15 -8.06
C THR A 54 11.38 22.59 -9.03
N MET A 55 10.11 22.67 -8.64
CA MET A 55 8.99 22.48 -9.55
C MET A 55 9.10 23.51 -10.72
N ASN A 56 8.60 23.16 -11.90
CA ASN A 56 8.53 24.19 -12.96
C ASN A 56 7.60 25.33 -12.51
N LYS A 57 7.83 26.53 -13.05
CA LYS A 57 7.18 27.74 -12.56
C LYS A 57 5.65 27.69 -12.65
N ASP A 58 5.12 27.15 -13.74
CA ASP A 58 3.66 27.14 -13.97
C ASP A 58 2.96 26.21 -12.97
N ASP A 59 3.57 25.08 -12.65
CA ASP A 59 3.05 24.14 -11.63
C ASP A 59 3.19 24.73 -10.20
N ALA A 60 4.33 25.36 -9.92
CA ALA A 60 4.56 26.01 -8.64
C ALA A 60 3.56 27.17 -8.40
N ASP A 61 3.27 27.96 -9.43
CA ASP A 61 2.28 29.04 -9.37
C ASP A 61 0.88 28.47 -9.06
N LYS A 62 0.47 27.34 -9.66
CA LYS A 62 -0.80 26.66 -9.36
C LYS A 62 -0.86 26.13 -7.92
N ILE A 63 0.22 25.53 -7.44
CA ILE A 63 0.29 25.05 -6.05
C ILE A 63 0.26 26.22 -5.05
N ALA A 64 0.86 27.35 -5.40
CA ALA A 64 0.85 28.55 -4.56
C ALA A 64 -0.53 29.20 -4.42
N GLU A 65 -1.48 28.93 -5.35
CA GLU A 65 -2.86 29.40 -5.27
C GLU A 65 -3.70 28.64 -4.22
N ILE A 66 -3.24 27.47 -3.74
CA ILE A 66 -3.91 26.69 -2.70
C ILE A 66 -3.61 27.38 -1.35
N ASP A 67 -4.64 27.97 -0.75
CA ASP A 67 -4.52 28.68 0.54
C ASP A 67 -5.09 27.83 1.68
N ILE A 68 -4.24 27.50 2.66
CA ILE A 68 -4.62 26.81 3.88
C ILE A 68 -4.33 27.65 5.14
N GLY A 69 -4.16 28.96 4.99
CA GLY A 69 -3.83 29.86 6.09
C GLY A 69 -2.44 29.63 6.66
N ALA A 70 -1.46 29.34 5.79
CA ALA A 70 -0.12 28.97 6.19
C ALA A 70 0.65 30.10 6.90
N GLU A 71 1.29 29.78 8.01
CA GLU A 71 2.26 30.65 8.69
C GLU A 71 3.66 30.05 8.57
N LYS A 72 4.66 30.92 8.40
CA LYS A 72 6.06 30.47 8.34
C LYS A 72 6.47 29.80 9.64
N LEU A 73 7.08 28.62 9.53
CA LEU A 73 7.60 27.91 10.69
C LEU A 73 8.86 28.56 11.24
N GLU A 74 8.97 28.65 12.58
CA GLU A 74 10.23 29.05 13.24
C GLU A 74 11.33 28.01 13.00
N ASN A 75 10.98 26.72 13.08
CA ASN A 75 11.81 25.60 12.66
C ASN A 75 11.17 24.91 11.45
N GLY A 76 11.71 25.17 10.26
CA GLY A 76 11.21 24.55 9.02
C GLY A 76 11.74 23.15 8.74
N VAL A 77 12.67 22.61 9.55
CA VAL A 77 13.28 21.30 9.26
C VAL A 77 12.46 20.18 9.89
N VAL A 78 12.00 19.23 9.05
CA VAL A 78 11.37 17.98 9.49
C VAL A 78 12.28 16.81 9.14
N LYS A 79 12.72 16.07 10.15
CA LYS A 79 13.53 14.84 9.98
C LYS A 79 12.63 13.66 9.71
N PHE A 80 12.76 13.08 8.52
CA PHE A 80 11.97 11.94 8.07
C PHE A 80 12.77 10.66 8.08
N LEU A 81 12.43 9.72 8.98
CA LEU A 81 13.02 8.38 9.06
C LEU A 81 12.29 7.44 8.11
N SER A 82 12.98 6.96 7.09
CA SER A 82 12.41 6.05 6.10
C SER A 82 13.48 5.31 5.30
N SER A 83 13.05 4.31 4.53
CA SER A 83 13.88 3.63 3.51
C SER A 83 13.84 4.35 2.14
N TRP A 84 13.05 5.39 2.00
CA TRP A 84 12.90 6.21 0.80
C TRP A 84 12.85 7.69 1.16
N ASP A 85 13.24 8.56 0.21
CA ASP A 85 13.35 10.00 0.40
C ASP A 85 12.11 10.72 -0.16
N LEU A 86 11.56 11.69 0.59
CA LEU A 86 10.51 12.59 0.11
C LEU A 86 11.07 13.68 -0.82
N ASN A 87 12.38 13.95 -0.74
CA ASN A 87 13.00 14.88 -1.67
C ASN A 87 13.19 14.20 -3.03
N PRO A 88 12.94 14.90 -4.14
CA PRO A 88 13.12 14.33 -5.46
C PRO A 88 14.60 14.03 -5.74
N ALA A 89 14.85 13.00 -6.55
CA ALA A 89 16.16 12.77 -7.10
C ALA A 89 16.54 13.91 -8.05
N GLU A 90 17.84 14.06 -8.34
CA GLU A 90 18.32 15.08 -9.27
C GLU A 90 17.63 14.97 -10.65
N GLY A 91 17.02 16.07 -11.09
CA GLY A 91 16.29 16.13 -12.37
C GLY A 91 14.85 15.61 -12.30
N GLN A 92 14.37 15.20 -11.13
CA GLN A 92 12.99 14.77 -10.95
C GLN A 92 12.10 15.92 -10.43
N PRO A 93 10.80 15.94 -10.77
CA PRO A 93 9.87 16.96 -10.30
C PRO A 93 9.68 16.89 -8.77
N VAL A 94 9.46 18.05 -8.18
CA VAL A 94 9.08 18.17 -6.76
C VAL A 94 7.62 17.77 -6.60
N ALA A 95 7.32 17.01 -5.56
CA ALA A 95 5.95 16.66 -5.21
C ALA A 95 5.14 17.89 -4.78
N PRO A 96 3.84 18.02 -5.17
CA PRO A 96 3.00 19.15 -4.80
C PRO A 96 2.99 19.48 -3.31
N ALA A 97 2.89 18.47 -2.44
CA ALA A 97 2.93 18.65 -0.99
C ALA A 97 4.27 19.24 -0.51
N LEU A 98 5.38 18.79 -1.07
CA LEU A 98 6.72 19.28 -0.72
C LEU A 98 6.92 20.71 -1.23
N GLU A 99 6.48 21.02 -2.47
CA GLU A 99 6.52 22.38 -3.01
C GLU A 99 5.73 23.36 -2.12
N MET A 100 4.50 22.99 -1.76
CA MET A 100 3.67 23.79 -0.88
C MET A 100 4.32 23.98 0.49
N PHE A 101 4.88 22.93 1.08
CA PHE A 101 5.58 22.97 2.35
C PHE A 101 6.79 23.92 2.31
N GLN A 102 7.56 23.88 1.23
CA GLN A 102 8.72 24.76 1.03
C GLN A 102 8.30 26.23 0.81
N SER A 103 7.38 26.45 -0.13
CA SER A 103 7.00 27.80 -0.56
C SER A 103 6.17 28.54 0.49
N GLN A 104 5.18 27.89 1.10
CA GLN A 104 4.25 28.53 2.03
C GLN A 104 4.77 28.52 3.47
N PHE A 105 5.31 27.40 3.96
CA PHE A 105 5.76 27.27 5.35
C PHE A 105 7.25 27.54 5.56
N GLY A 106 8.06 27.60 4.49
CA GLY A 106 9.51 27.66 4.57
C GLY A 106 10.10 26.34 5.10
N GLY A 107 9.36 25.24 4.91
CA GLY A 107 9.72 23.93 5.38
C GLY A 107 10.75 23.22 4.48
N ARG A 108 11.38 22.20 5.01
CA ARG A 108 12.23 21.28 4.25
C ARG A 108 12.28 19.92 4.94
N ILE A 109 12.42 18.85 4.16
CA ILE A 109 12.59 17.50 4.68
C ILE A 109 14.08 17.16 4.77
N GLU A 110 14.51 16.70 5.94
CA GLU A 110 15.81 16.10 6.17
C GLU A 110 15.64 14.58 6.21
N TYR A 111 16.15 13.90 5.19
CA TYR A 111 16.02 12.45 5.08
C TYR A 111 16.97 11.72 6.01
N VAL A 112 16.43 10.88 6.88
CA VAL A 112 17.15 9.98 7.77
C VAL A 112 17.03 8.56 7.23
N ASN A 113 18.00 8.14 6.42
CA ASN A 113 17.96 6.85 5.73
C ASN A 113 18.04 5.65 6.69
N THR A 114 17.24 4.62 6.41
CA THR A 114 17.29 3.32 7.09
C THR A 114 16.90 2.22 6.08
N PRO A 115 17.45 1.00 6.16
CA PRO A 115 16.93 -0.13 5.40
C PRO A 115 15.47 -0.43 5.80
N TRP A 116 14.69 -0.92 4.84
CA TRP A 116 13.29 -1.26 5.07
C TRP A 116 13.11 -2.21 6.27
N ASP A 117 13.85 -3.32 6.30
CA ASP A 117 13.69 -4.38 7.30
C ASP A 117 14.10 -3.97 8.72
N SER A 118 14.95 -2.94 8.85
CA SER A 118 15.46 -2.48 10.16
C SER A 118 14.95 -1.11 10.59
N ARG A 119 13.97 -0.53 9.86
CA ARG A 119 13.48 0.84 10.13
C ARG A 119 12.86 1.00 11.51
N TYR A 120 12.10 0.00 11.94
CA TYR A 120 11.44 0.04 13.25
C TYR A 120 12.44 -0.17 14.41
N ASP A 121 13.42 -1.05 14.23
CA ASP A 121 14.50 -1.24 15.20
C ASP A 121 15.35 0.02 15.34
N LYS A 122 15.67 0.67 14.22
CA LYS A 122 16.36 1.96 14.24
C LYS A 122 15.56 3.04 14.92
N LEU A 123 14.26 3.11 14.66
CA LEU A 123 13.34 4.02 15.34
C LEU A 123 13.41 3.82 16.85
N ALA A 124 13.27 2.58 17.32
CA ALA A 124 13.29 2.25 18.75
C ALA A 124 14.61 2.69 19.42
N VAL A 125 15.75 2.48 18.76
CA VAL A 125 17.06 2.93 19.26
C VAL A 125 17.14 4.46 19.37
N LEU A 126 16.67 5.18 18.35
CA LEU A 126 16.70 6.65 18.32
C LEU A 126 15.78 7.27 19.39
N VAL A 127 14.56 6.71 19.55
CA VAL A 127 13.61 7.15 20.60
C VAL A 127 14.21 6.92 22.00
N GLN A 128 14.83 5.76 22.24
CA GLN A 128 15.47 5.46 23.53
C GLN A 128 16.69 6.36 23.82
N ALA A 129 17.38 6.81 22.77
CA ALA A 129 18.54 7.70 22.89
C ALA A 129 18.17 9.18 23.03
N ASP A 130 16.88 9.56 23.04
CA ASP A 130 16.38 10.95 22.95
C ASP A 130 16.91 11.73 21.73
N ASP A 131 17.17 11.00 20.64
CA ASP A 131 17.61 11.52 19.33
C ASP A 131 16.58 11.22 18.25
N SER A 132 15.30 11.39 18.59
CA SER A 132 14.18 11.08 17.72
C SER A 132 14.19 11.93 16.46
N PRO A 133 14.02 11.34 15.27
CA PRO A 133 13.52 12.07 14.11
C PRO A 133 12.11 12.57 14.37
N ASP A 134 11.55 13.34 13.42
CA ASP A 134 10.24 13.94 13.64
C ASP A 134 9.10 13.10 13.08
N MET A 135 9.31 12.50 11.90
CA MET A 135 8.25 11.90 11.10
C MET A 135 8.62 10.49 10.63
N PHE A 136 7.62 9.60 10.59
CA PHE A 136 7.71 8.23 10.10
C PHE A 136 6.57 7.93 9.12
N SER A 137 6.80 7.06 8.13
CA SER A 137 5.75 6.62 7.19
C SER A 137 4.78 5.66 7.87
N ALA A 138 3.48 5.84 7.64
CA ALA A 138 2.42 4.99 8.18
C ALA A 138 2.02 3.83 7.24
N GLY A 139 2.51 3.82 6.00
CA GLY A 139 2.06 2.87 4.97
C GLY A 139 2.41 1.41 5.21
N ASP A 140 3.26 1.13 6.19
CA ASP A 140 3.69 -0.24 6.54
C ASP A 140 2.96 -0.83 7.75
N MET A 141 1.98 -0.11 8.28
CA MET A 141 1.15 -0.52 9.42
C MET A 141 1.89 -0.76 10.75
N ASP A 142 3.20 -0.50 10.85
CA ASP A 142 3.97 -0.65 12.09
C ASP A 142 3.65 0.45 13.12
N VAL A 143 3.02 1.54 12.71
CA VAL A 143 2.73 2.69 13.56
C VAL A 143 1.58 2.40 14.53
N PHE A 144 0.47 1.88 14.03
CA PHE A 144 -0.75 1.68 14.82
C PHE A 144 -1.40 0.33 14.51
N PRO A 145 -1.79 -0.44 15.54
CA PRO A 145 -1.71 -0.15 16.98
C PRO A 145 -0.35 -0.45 17.62
N LYS A 146 0.49 -1.29 17.01
CA LYS A 146 1.75 -1.81 17.56
C LYS A 146 2.70 -0.70 18.04
N GLY A 147 2.95 0.29 17.22
CA GLY A 147 3.85 1.40 17.55
C GLY A 147 3.31 2.31 18.63
N ALA A 148 2.01 2.59 18.62
CA ALA A 148 1.34 3.33 19.69
C ALA A 148 1.41 2.57 21.02
N ILE A 149 1.12 1.27 21.03
CA ILE A 149 1.25 0.39 22.22
C ILE A 149 2.68 0.42 22.75
N SER A 150 3.67 0.36 21.87
CA SER A 150 5.09 0.36 22.25
C SER A 150 5.60 1.74 22.68
N GLY A 151 4.79 2.80 22.54
CA GLY A 151 5.14 4.17 22.90
C GLY A 151 6.23 4.76 22.00
N MET A 152 6.24 4.39 20.72
CA MET A 152 7.15 4.91 19.71
C MET A 152 6.63 6.16 19.01
N PHE A 153 5.31 6.43 19.12
CA PHE A 153 4.66 7.55 18.48
C PHE A 153 3.81 8.35 19.47
N ASP A 154 3.73 9.64 19.22
CA ASP A 154 2.85 10.56 19.95
C ASP A 154 1.61 10.86 19.08
N PRO A 155 0.45 11.16 19.71
CA PRO A 155 -0.75 11.58 18.96
C PRO A 155 -0.51 12.90 18.21
N LEU A 156 -1.20 13.05 17.10
CA LEU A 156 -1.12 14.24 16.24
C LEU A 156 -2.10 15.37 16.65
N ASP A 157 -3.11 15.07 17.48
CA ASP A 157 -4.26 15.95 17.75
C ASP A 157 -3.92 17.31 18.38
N ASP A 158 -2.77 17.41 19.05
CA ASP A 158 -2.32 18.68 19.60
C ASP A 158 -1.78 19.64 18.51
N TYR A 159 -1.62 19.15 17.28
CA TYR A 159 -0.98 19.87 16.17
C TYR A 159 -1.82 19.84 14.88
N VAL A 160 -2.67 18.84 14.68
CA VAL A 160 -3.53 18.65 13.53
C VAL A 160 -4.99 18.68 13.96
N ASP A 161 -5.79 19.54 13.34
CA ASP A 161 -7.25 19.57 13.53
C ASP A 161 -7.93 18.62 12.55
N PHE A 162 -8.08 17.35 12.95
CA PHE A 162 -8.76 16.31 12.15
C PHE A 162 -10.25 16.59 11.95
N SER A 163 -10.85 17.54 12.70
CA SER A 163 -12.26 17.93 12.53
C SER A 163 -12.48 19.03 11.48
N SER A 164 -11.40 19.60 10.95
CA SER A 164 -11.47 20.67 9.95
C SER A 164 -11.97 20.18 8.59
N GLU A 165 -12.47 21.11 7.76
CA GLU A 165 -12.88 20.80 6.37
C GLU A 165 -11.75 20.19 5.54
N LEU A 166 -10.50 20.58 5.82
CA LEU A 166 -9.33 20.03 5.14
C LEU A 166 -9.22 18.51 5.32
N TRP A 167 -9.53 18.00 6.50
CA TRP A 167 -9.40 16.59 6.86
C TRP A 167 -10.69 15.77 6.68
N ALA A 168 -11.82 16.44 6.39
CA ALA A 168 -13.12 15.77 6.22
C ALA A 168 -13.11 14.60 5.20
N PRO A 169 -12.41 14.70 4.05
CA PRO A 169 -12.38 13.60 3.08
C PRO A 169 -11.71 12.31 3.58
N MET A 170 -10.88 12.39 4.64
CA MET A 170 -10.16 11.27 5.22
C MET A 170 -10.59 10.95 6.65
N SER A 171 -11.68 11.53 7.14
CA SER A 171 -12.11 11.39 8.54
C SER A 171 -12.36 9.93 8.92
N GLU A 172 -13.11 9.18 8.12
CA GLU A 172 -13.43 7.76 8.40
C GLU A 172 -12.17 6.86 8.42
N VAL A 173 -11.20 7.16 7.57
CA VAL A 173 -9.93 6.44 7.56
C VAL A 173 -9.10 6.81 8.80
N ASN A 174 -9.00 8.10 9.13
CA ASN A 174 -8.22 8.55 10.28
C ASN A 174 -8.79 8.00 11.61
N GLU A 175 -10.11 7.86 11.74
CA GLU A 175 -10.73 7.25 12.92
C GLU A 175 -10.30 5.78 13.13
N GLN A 176 -9.93 5.04 12.09
CA GLN A 176 -9.40 3.69 12.23
C GLN A 176 -8.00 3.64 12.86
N PHE A 177 -7.29 4.77 12.87
CA PHE A 177 -5.98 4.94 13.50
C PHE A 177 -6.04 5.78 14.78
N ALA A 178 -7.24 5.94 15.33
CA ALA A 178 -7.48 6.64 16.58
C ALA A 178 -7.72 5.65 17.74
N PHE A 179 -7.25 6.03 18.92
CA PHE A 179 -7.57 5.35 20.16
C PHE A 179 -7.91 6.39 21.23
N ASN A 180 -9.06 6.21 21.90
CA ASN A 180 -9.60 7.18 22.87
C ASN A 180 -9.68 8.60 22.33
N GLY A 181 -10.06 8.77 21.05
CA GLY A 181 -10.15 10.06 20.38
C GLY A 181 -8.81 10.73 20.11
N ARG A 182 -7.70 9.96 20.12
CA ARG A 182 -6.36 10.44 19.78
C ARG A 182 -5.84 9.71 18.54
N HIS A 183 -5.43 10.46 17.51
CA HIS A 183 -4.97 9.96 16.23
C HIS A 183 -3.44 9.78 16.21
N TYR A 184 -2.98 8.59 15.85
CA TYR A 184 -1.54 8.26 15.78
C TYR A 184 -1.01 8.26 14.34
N VAL A 185 -1.89 8.27 13.37
CA VAL A 185 -1.58 8.36 11.94
C VAL A 185 -2.35 9.55 11.38
N GLY A 186 -1.67 10.41 10.62
CA GLY A 186 -2.29 11.35 9.71
C GLY A 186 -2.37 10.70 8.34
N ALA A 187 -3.46 9.97 8.09
CA ALA A 187 -3.73 9.35 6.80
C ALA A 187 -4.16 10.45 5.82
N VAL A 188 -3.34 10.65 4.79
CA VAL A 188 -3.58 11.70 3.78
C VAL A 188 -4.19 11.14 2.51
N ASP A 189 -4.06 9.82 2.26
CA ASP A 189 -4.67 9.16 1.11
C ASP A 189 -4.84 7.66 1.36
N VAL A 190 -5.66 7.02 0.54
CA VAL A 190 -5.77 5.56 0.39
C VAL A 190 -5.66 5.20 -1.08
N GLU A 191 -5.01 4.08 -1.36
CA GLU A 191 -4.90 3.53 -2.71
C GLU A 191 -5.25 2.05 -2.71
N GLY A 192 -5.64 1.54 -3.88
CA GLY A 192 -5.94 0.11 -4.04
C GLY A 192 -4.73 -0.75 -3.75
N ASP A 193 -4.78 -1.51 -2.65
CA ASP A 193 -3.68 -2.38 -2.22
C ASP A 193 -3.54 -3.61 -3.12
N CYS A 194 -4.66 -4.09 -3.67
CA CYS A 194 -4.70 -5.22 -4.60
C CYS A 194 -5.69 -4.96 -5.72
N VAL A 195 -5.21 -5.02 -6.94
CA VAL A 195 -6.02 -4.92 -8.17
C VAL A 195 -5.76 -6.13 -9.07
N MET A 196 -6.62 -6.35 -10.04
CA MET A 196 -6.55 -7.50 -10.93
C MET A 196 -5.95 -7.08 -12.27
N PHE A 197 -4.68 -7.42 -12.51
CA PHE A 197 -4.02 -7.21 -13.79
C PHE A 197 -4.36 -8.30 -14.79
N TYR A 198 -4.42 -7.92 -16.07
CA TYR A 198 -4.62 -8.83 -17.19
C TYR A 198 -4.00 -8.29 -18.48
N ASN A 199 -3.82 -9.19 -19.46
CA ASN A 199 -3.39 -8.82 -20.80
C ASN A 199 -4.61 -8.77 -21.73
N LYS A 200 -4.90 -7.61 -22.35
CA LYS A 200 -6.04 -7.41 -23.27
C LYS A 200 -6.00 -8.38 -24.45
N ASN A 201 -4.82 -8.75 -24.95
CA ASN A 201 -4.70 -9.73 -26.01
C ASN A 201 -5.17 -11.11 -25.57
N THR A 202 -4.85 -11.50 -24.32
CA THR A 202 -5.35 -12.77 -23.75
C THR A 202 -6.87 -12.81 -23.66
N ILE A 203 -7.51 -11.71 -23.24
CA ILE A 203 -8.96 -11.56 -23.21
C ILE A 203 -9.56 -11.77 -24.60
N ARG A 204 -9.07 -11.00 -25.57
CA ARG A 204 -9.54 -11.05 -26.96
C ARG A 204 -9.36 -12.44 -27.59
N ASP A 205 -8.16 -13.01 -27.47
CA ASP A 205 -7.79 -14.25 -28.15
C ASP A 205 -8.53 -15.47 -27.59
N ASN A 206 -9.05 -15.39 -26.36
CA ASN A 206 -9.90 -16.42 -25.74
C ASN A 206 -11.41 -16.06 -25.79
N SER A 207 -11.79 -15.00 -26.51
CA SER A 207 -13.19 -14.54 -26.63
C SER A 207 -13.86 -14.41 -25.26
N LEU A 208 -13.17 -13.76 -24.31
CA LEU A 208 -13.67 -13.41 -22.99
C LEU A 208 -14.24 -11.98 -23.04
N ASP A 209 -15.15 -11.68 -22.13
CA ASP A 209 -15.60 -10.31 -21.92
C ASP A 209 -14.47 -9.49 -21.29
N ASP A 210 -14.36 -8.19 -21.63
CA ASP A 210 -13.32 -7.34 -21.06
C ASP A 210 -13.70 -6.95 -19.62
N PRO A 211 -12.83 -7.18 -18.61
CA PRO A 211 -13.11 -6.82 -17.22
C PRO A 211 -13.39 -5.33 -17.01
N ALA A 212 -12.77 -4.43 -17.79
CA ALA A 212 -13.02 -2.99 -17.69
C ALA A 212 -14.41 -2.63 -18.22
N GLU A 213 -14.87 -3.27 -19.28
CA GLU A 213 -16.25 -3.12 -19.79
C GLU A 213 -17.26 -3.69 -18.78
N LEU A 214 -17.00 -4.88 -18.22
CA LEU A 214 -17.84 -5.47 -17.16
C LEU A 214 -17.93 -4.56 -15.93
N LEU A 215 -16.82 -3.92 -15.53
CA LEU A 215 -16.81 -2.94 -14.44
C LEU A 215 -17.71 -1.74 -14.76
N ALA A 216 -17.56 -1.16 -15.94
CA ALA A 216 -18.37 0.00 -16.38
C ALA A 216 -19.86 -0.33 -16.45
N GLU A 217 -20.22 -1.58 -16.72
CA GLU A 217 -21.60 -2.08 -16.74
C GLU A 217 -22.12 -2.52 -15.35
N GLY A 218 -21.29 -2.45 -14.29
CA GLY A 218 -21.64 -2.93 -12.96
C GLY A 218 -21.73 -4.46 -12.86
N LYS A 219 -21.09 -5.17 -13.78
CA LYS A 219 -21.12 -6.66 -13.88
C LYS A 219 -19.81 -7.33 -13.47
N TRP A 220 -18.78 -6.57 -13.08
CA TRP A 220 -17.53 -7.12 -12.59
C TRP A 220 -17.70 -7.63 -11.15
N THR A 221 -18.16 -8.87 -11.01
CA THR A 221 -18.51 -9.54 -9.77
C THR A 221 -17.79 -10.86 -9.61
N TRP A 222 -17.89 -11.50 -8.45
CA TRP A 222 -17.37 -12.85 -8.24
C TRP A 222 -17.93 -13.87 -9.25
N ASP A 223 -19.20 -13.71 -9.65
CA ASP A 223 -19.84 -14.63 -10.59
C ASP A 223 -19.21 -14.51 -11.99
N THR A 224 -19.08 -13.30 -12.53
CA THR A 224 -18.44 -13.08 -13.83
C THR A 224 -16.95 -13.44 -13.81
N PHE A 225 -16.27 -13.15 -12.71
CA PHE A 225 -14.88 -13.57 -12.48
C PHE A 225 -14.75 -15.10 -12.51
N TRP A 226 -15.66 -15.81 -11.85
CA TRP A 226 -15.70 -17.28 -11.88
C TRP A 226 -15.94 -17.82 -13.29
N GLU A 227 -16.91 -17.28 -14.03
CA GLU A 227 -17.21 -17.66 -15.42
C GLU A 227 -15.99 -17.48 -16.32
N MET A 228 -15.30 -16.35 -16.23
CA MET A 228 -14.10 -16.08 -17.02
C MET A 228 -12.98 -17.07 -16.70
N MET A 229 -12.74 -17.31 -15.41
CA MET A 229 -11.71 -18.26 -14.96
C MET A 229 -11.96 -19.66 -15.47
N THR A 230 -13.18 -20.17 -15.33
CA THR A 230 -13.55 -21.53 -15.76
C THR A 230 -13.53 -21.69 -17.27
N LYS A 231 -13.88 -20.64 -18.02
CA LYS A 231 -13.80 -20.64 -19.48
C LYS A 231 -12.37 -20.63 -20.01
N PHE A 232 -11.46 -19.96 -19.31
CA PHE A 232 -10.06 -19.83 -19.73
C PHE A 232 -9.18 -21.00 -19.32
N CYS A 233 -9.39 -21.56 -18.12
CA CYS A 233 -8.51 -22.56 -17.52
C CYS A 233 -8.50 -23.86 -18.34
N ASP A 234 -7.30 -24.30 -18.69
CA ASP A 234 -7.03 -25.57 -19.37
C ASP A 234 -5.70 -26.13 -18.86
N VAL A 235 -5.78 -27.01 -17.85
CA VAL A 235 -4.60 -27.58 -17.19
C VAL A 235 -3.73 -28.38 -18.14
N ASP A 236 -4.30 -29.06 -19.12
CA ASP A 236 -3.55 -29.84 -20.11
C ASP A 236 -2.76 -28.92 -21.06
N ALA A 237 -3.26 -27.71 -21.30
CA ALA A 237 -2.57 -26.65 -22.06
C ALA A 237 -1.70 -25.74 -21.16
N GLU A 238 -1.58 -26.06 -19.88
CA GLU A 238 -0.89 -25.24 -18.86
C GLU A 238 -1.45 -23.80 -18.74
N LYS A 239 -2.75 -23.62 -18.94
CA LYS A 239 -3.45 -22.36 -18.74
C LYS A 239 -4.12 -22.36 -17.39
N TYR A 240 -3.79 -21.36 -16.55
CA TYR A 240 -4.35 -21.17 -15.21
C TYR A 240 -5.04 -19.81 -15.09
N ALA A 241 -6.08 -19.77 -14.31
CA ALA A 241 -6.89 -18.57 -14.19
C ALA A 241 -6.20 -17.46 -13.40
N THR A 242 -5.46 -17.80 -12.33
CA THR A 242 -4.83 -16.81 -11.46
C THR A 242 -3.43 -17.25 -11.03
N ASP A 243 -2.57 -16.26 -10.86
CA ASP A 243 -1.30 -16.30 -10.11
C ASP A 243 -1.08 -14.91 -9.52
N GLY A 244 -0.22 -14.74 -8.55
CA GLY A 244 0.09 -13.44 -7.95
C GLY A 244 0.32 -13.54 -6.45
N TRP A 245 0.54 -12.38 -5.80
CA TRP A 245 0.98 -12.36 -4.41
C TRP A 245 -0.15 -12.25 -3.40
N TRP A 246 -1.12 -11.38 -3.61
CA TRP A 246 -2.10 -10.98 -2.59
C TRP A 246 -3.54 -11.40 -2.88
N PHE A 247 -3.76 -12.43 -3.71
CA PHE A 247 -5.12 -12.82 -4.07
C PHE A 247 -5.97 -13.12 -2.83
N GLU A 248 -5.45 -13.93 -1.92
CA GLU A 248 -6.20 -14.43 -0.77
C GLU A 248 -6.67 -13.30 0.16
N GLY A 249 -5.77 -12.37 0.46
CA GLY A 249 -6.10 -11.18 1.25
C GLY A 249 -7.01 -10.24 0.48
N GLY A 250 -6.56 -9.80 -0.69
CA GLY A 250 -7.29 -8.82 -1.51
C GLY A 250 -8.71 -9.26 -1.88
N PHE A 251 -8.88 -10.55 -2.23
CA PHE A 251 -10.20 -11.09 -2.55
C PHE A 251 -11.14 -11.13 -1.34
N SER A 252 -10.64 -11.55 -0.18
CA SER A 252 -11.45 -11.60 1.03
C SER A 252 -11.95 -10.21 1.46
N LEU A 253 -11.14 -9.18 1.27
CA LEU A 253 -11.50 -7.81 1.67
C LEU A 253 -12.60 -7.19 0.80
N THR A 254 -12.91 -7.75 -0.38
CA THR A 254 -14.07 -7.33 -1.20
C THR A 254 -15.41 -7.58 -0.51
N THR A 255 -15.42 -8.32 0.58
CA THR A 255 -16.58 -8.53 1.45
C THR A 255 -16.92 -7.32 2.33
N GLY A 256 -16.03 -6.32 2.41
CA GLY A 256 -16.12 -5.23 3.38
C GLY A 256 -15.66 -5.59 4.79
N VAL A 257 -15.18 -6.83 5.03
CA VAL A 257 -14.86 -7.33 6.35
C VAL A 257 -13.39 -7.75 6.43
N PRO A 258 -12.53 -7.04 7.18
CA PRO A 258 -11.17 -7.47 7.45
C PRO A 258 -11.16 -8.66 8.44
N TYR A 259 -10.12 -9.49 8.39
CA TYR A 259 -9.91 -10.54 9.39
C TYR A 259 -9.67 -9.96 10.78
N VAL A 260 -8.90 -8.90 10.85
CA VAL A 260 -8.64 -8.08 12.03
C VAL A 260 -8.77 -6.62 11.66
N GLY A 261 -9.56 -5.88 12.43
CA GLY A 261 -9.80 -4.44 12.17
C GLY A 261 -10.14 -3.69 13.44
N MET A 262 -10.57 -2.43 13.29
CA MET A 262 -11.06 -1.60 14.39
C MET A 262 -12.58 -1.57 14.39
N SER A 263 -13.19 -1.64 15.58
CA SER A 263 -14.61 -1.40 15.80
C SER A 263 -14.82 -0.80 17.20
N ASP A 264 -15.55 0.30 17.27
CA ASP A 264 -15.82 1.02 18.52
C ASP A 264 -14.56 1.31 19.37
N GLY A 265 -13.47 1.71 18.70
CA GLY A 265 -12.18 2.00 19.33
C GLY A 265 -11.44 0.79 19.89
N LYS A 266 -11.77 -0.41 19.44
CA LYS A 266 -11.11 -1.68 19.83
C LYS A 266 -10.65 -2.45 18.61
N ILE A 267 -9.54 -3.15 18.78
CA ILE A 267 -9.08 -4.13 17.82
C ILE A 267 -9.96 -5.38 17.97
N VAL A 268 -10.58 -5.81 16.88
CA VAL A 268 -11.49 -6.96 16.85
C VAL A 268 -11.08 -7.96 15.78
N GLN A 269 -11.43 -9.23 15.97
CA GLN A 269 -11.32 -10.23 14.91
C GLN A 269 -12.70 -10.59 14.37
N ASN A 270 -12.75 -10.89 13.06
CA ASN A 270 -13.97 -11.22 12.33
C ASN A 270 -13.92 -12.63 11.72
N LEU A 271 -13.09 -13.53 12.27
CA LEU A 271 -12.85 -14.86 11.71
C LEU A 271 -14.11 -15.71 11.55
N ASP A 272 -15.14 -15.44 12.36
CA ASP A 272 -16.45 -16.11 12.30
C ASP A 272 -17.46 -15.44 11.36
N ASN A 273 -17.08 -14.35 10.68
CA ASN A 273 -18.00 -13.62 9.81
C ASN A 273 -18.43 -14.48 8.61
N ALA A 274 -19.73 -14.50 8.31
CA ALA A 274 -20.28 -15.33 7.25
C ALA A 274 -19.77 -14.92 5.84
N LEU A 275 -19.43 -13.66 5.62
CA LEU A 275 -18.87 -13.19 4.33
C LEU A 275 -17.43 -13.66 4.17
N ILE A 276 -16.62 -13.67 5.24
CA ILE A 276 -15.28 -14.27 5.22
C ILE A 276 -15.37 -15.76 4.90
N GLU A 277 -16.32 -16.51 5.53
CA GLU A 277 -16.56 -17.92 5.21
C GLU A 277 -16.87 -18.12 3.72
N LYS A 278 -17.67 -17.22 3.11
CA LYS A 278 -17.99 -17.29 1.68
C LYS A 278 -16.78 -17.03 0.80
N ALA A 279 -15.97 -16.00 1.09
CA ALA A 279 -14.75 -15.71 0.37
C ALA A 279 -13.78 -16.90 0.44
N GLN A 280 -13.60 -17.48 1.62
CA GLN A 280 -12.76 -18.65 1.82
C GLN A 280 -13.30 -19.90 1.09
N THR A 281 -14.63 -20.08 1.06
CA THR A 281 -15.27 -21.17 0.30
C THR A 281 -15.07 -20.97 -1.20
N PHE A 282 -15.16 -19.74 -1.71
CA PHE A 282 -14.87 -19.45 -3.10
C PHE A 282 -13.43 -19.83 -3.47
N MET A 283 -12.45 -19.42 -2.66
CA MET A 283 -11.04 -19.76 -2.86
C MET A 283 -10.77 -21.26 -2.76
N LEU A 284 -11.42 -21.96 -1.84
CA LEU A 284 -11.39 -23.43 -1.76
C LEU A 284 -11.92 -24.07 -3.04
N ASN A 285 -13.01 -23.54 -3.60
CA ASN A 285 -13.57 -24.02 -4.86
C ASN A 285 -12.63 -23.73 -6.04
N MET A 286 -11.94 -22.59 -6.06
CA MET A 286 -10.91 -22.33 -7.08
C MET A 286 -9.81 -23.39 -7.03
N ASN A 287 -9.29 -23.70 -5.84
CA ASN A 287 -8.28 -24.74 -5.68
C ASN A 287 -8.78 -26.12 -6.14
N THR A 288 -9.98 -26.52 -5.71
CA THR A 288 -10.60 -27.81 -6.04
C THR A 288 -10.80 -27.97 -7.55
N ASN A 289 -11.05 -26.89 -8.27
CA ASN A 289 -11.20 -26.88 -9.73
C ASN A 289 -9.88 -26.60 -10.47
N SER A 290 -8.75 -26.58 -9.77
CA SER A 290 -7.41 -26.37 -10.34
C SER A 290 -7.29 -25.05 -11.15
N LEU A 291 -8.03 -24.02 -10.73
CA LEU A 291 -8.01 -22.71 -11.40
C LEU A 291 -6.72 -21.92 -11.13
N PRO A 292 -6.16 -21.88 -9.88
CA PRO A 292 -4.91 -21.19 -9.61
C PRO A 292 -3.69 -21.94 -10.17
N LEU A 293 -2.62 -21.18 -10.48
CA LEU A 293 -1.33 -21.75 -10.76
C LEU A 293 -0.88 -22.64 -9.59
N PRO A 294 -0.44 -23.90 -9.82
CA PRO A 294 0.02 -24.77 -8.74
C PRO A 294 1.41 -24.35 -8.26
N LYS A 295 1.47 -23.34 -7.38
CA LYS A 295 2.70 -22.67 -6.91
C LYS A 295 3.75 -23.65 -6.37
N ALA A 296 3.34 -24.77 -5.78
CA ALA A 296 4.25 -25.81 -5.32
C ALA A 296 5.16 -26.37 -6.44
N GLN A 297 4.70 -26.39 -7.69
CA GLN A 297 5.49 -26.82 -8.85
C GLN A 297 6.53 -25.75 -9.28
N TYR A 298 6.39 -24.53 -8.80
CA TYR A 298 7.24 -23.37 -9.08
C TYR A 298 8.01 -22.91 -7.85
N ASN A 299 8.28 -23.80 -6.90
CA ASN A 299 8.97 -23.49 -5.63
C ASN A 299 8.29 -22.33 -4.86
N TRP A 300 6.98 -22.24 -4.90
CA TRP A 300 6.17 -21.18 -4.29
C TRP A 300 6.44 -19.77 -4.86
N GLN A 301 7.11 -19.70 -6.01
CA GLN A 301 7.36 -18.43 -6.68
C GLN A 301 6.26 -18.10 -7.67
N VAL A 302 5.84 -16.84 -7.71
CA VAL A 302 4.93 -16.33 -8.74
C VAL A 302 5.59 -16.28 -10.12
N GLN A 303 4.78 -16.31 -11.16
CA GLN A 303 5.23 -16.41 -12.55
C GLN A 303 4.61 -15.29 -13.41
N PRO A 304 4.94 -13.99 -13.18
CA PRO A 304 4.27 -12.86 -13.83
C PRO A 304 4.36 -12.91 -15.36
N LYS A 305 5.48 -13.42 -15.92
CA LYS A 305 5.67 -13.53 -17.36
C LYS A 305 4.64 -14.42 -18.06
N ARG A 306 4.00 -15.32 -17.34
CA ARG A 306 2.93 -16.17 -17.90
C ARG A 306 1.70 -15.37 -18.32
N VAL A 307 1.53 -14.15 -17.83
CA VAL A 307 0.47 -13.22 -18.27
C VAL A 307 0.73 -12.78 -19.71
N ALA A 308 1.96 -12.37 -20.06
CA ALA A 308 2.34 -12.03 -21.42
C ALA A 308 2.22 -13.25 -22.37
N ASP A 309 2.58 -14.44 -21.88
CA ASP A 309 2.52 -15.68 -22.65
C ASP A 309 1.08 -16.19 -22.87
N GLY A 310 0.04 -15.51 -22.35
CA GLY A 310 -1.36 -15.94 -22.41
C GLY A 310 -1.64 -17.24 -21.67
N LYS A 311 -0.84 -17.54 -20.63
CA LYS A 311 -0.92 -18.76 -19.81
C LYS A 311 -1.49 -18.50 -18.42
N THR A 312 -1.57 -17.24 -18.00
CA THR A 312 -2.26 -16.79 -16.79
C THR A 312 -3.23 -15.69 -17.18
N LEU A 313 -4.50 -15.81 -16.77
CA LEU A 313 -5.53 -14.86 -17.15
C LEU A 313 -5.45 -13.59 -16.29
N PHE A 314 -5.38 -13.76 -14.98
CA PHE A 314 -5.41 -12.68 -13.99
C PHE A 314 -4.22 -12.75 -13.06
N TYR A 315 -3.66 -11.56 -12.76
CA TYR A 315 -2.54 -11.44 -11.85
C TYR A 315 -2.85 -10.36 -10.78
N PRO A 316 -3.32 -10.76 -9.59
CA PRO A 316 -3.56 -9.83 -8.49
C PRO A 316 -2.25 -9.33 -7.90
N VAL A 317 -2.11 -8.01 -7.85
CA VAL A 317 -0.97 -7.31 -7.26
C VAL A 317 -1.36 -5.84 -7.02
N GLY A 318 -0.59 -5.11 -6.22
CA GLY A 318 -0.82 -3.68 -5.97
C GLY A 318 -0.59 -2.80 -7.19
N LEU A 319 -1.17 -1.60 -7.19
CA LEU A 319 -1.01 -0.60 -8.26
C LEU A 319 0.45 -0.24 -8.55
N TYR A 320 1.37 -0.49 -7.61
CA TYR A 320 2.80 -0.29 -7.84
C TYR A 320 3.36 -1.09 -9.03
N ALA A 321 2.67 -2.16 -9.46
CA ALA A 321 3.06 -2.93 -10.64
C ALA A 321 2.98 -2.11 -11.95
N MET A 322 2.22 -1.01 -11.96
CA MET A 322 2.15 -0.10 -13.11
C MET A 322 3.40 0.76 -13.29
N TYR A 323 4.24 0.88 -12.28
CA TYR A 323 5.42 1.74 -12.37
C TYR A 323 6.58 1.03 -13.08
N PRO A 324 7.25 1.69 -14.05
CA PRO A 324 8.28 1.07 -14.90
C PRO A 324 9.46 0.47 -14.14
N TYR A 325 9.77 1.01 -12.96
CA TYR A 325 10.90 0.54 -12.15
C TYR A 325 10.66 -0.82 -11.48
N ASN A 326 9.41 -1.31 -11.44
CA ASN A 326 9.07 -2.62 -10.89
C ASN A 326 9.18 -3.75 -11.91
N ASN A 327 9.31 -3.44 -13.19
CA ASN A 327 9.39 -4.36 -14.32
C ASN A 327 8.14 -5.24 -14.58
N TYR A 328 7.11 -5.22 -13.73
CA TYR A 328 5.90 -6.05 -13.90
C TYR A 328 5.18 -5.80 -15.22
N ILE A 329 5.10 -4.55 -15.69
CA ILE A 329 4.47 -4.22 -16.98
C ILE A 329 5.12 -5.02 -18.11
N GLN A 330 6.45 -5.16 -18.11
CA GLN A 330 7.20 -5.91 -19.12
C GLN A 330 6.96 -7.42 -19.02
N ASP A 331 6.63 -7.91 -17.84
CA ASP A 331 6.27 -9.30 -17.60
C ASP A 331 4.82 -9.61 -17.97
N PHE A 332 3.93 -8.59 -18.03
CA PHE A 332 2.50 -8.78 -18.29
C PHE A 332 2.13 -8.73 -19.78
N ALA A 333 2.87 -8.01 -20.60
CA ALA A 333 2.66 -7.93 -22.04
C ALA A 333 3.94 -7.49 -22.78
N ASP A 334 4.02 -7.83 -24.08
CA ASP A 334 5.09 -7.34 -24.95
C ASP A 334 4.99 -5.83 -25.20
N ASN A 335 3.76 -5.29 -25.23
CA ASN A 335 3.48 -3.86 -25.33
C ASN A 335 2.76 -3.39 -24.07
N GLN A 336 3.23 -2.31 -23.48
CA GLN A 336 2.65 -1.74 -22.25
C GLN A 336 1.17 -1.36 -22.41
N GLU A 337 0.74 -0.93 -23.59
CA GLU A 337 -0.65 -0.58 -23.90
C GLU A 337 -1.61 -1.79 -23.85
N ASP A 338 -1.10 -3.02 -23.93
CA ASP A 338 -1.87 -4.25 -23.79
C ASP A 338 -2.10 -4.67 -22.33
N VAL A 339 -1.39 -4.05 -21.39
CA VAL A 339 -1.60 -4.27 -19.95
C VAL A 339 -2.80 -3.46 -19.50
N MET A 340 -3.71 -4.11 -18.80
CA MET A 340 -4.82 -3.43 -18.14
C MET A 340 -5.03 -4.00 -16.74
N PHE A 341 -5.74 -3.27 -15.91
CA PHE A 341 -6.11 -3.68 -14.57
C PHE A 341 -7.49 -3.15 -14.21
N VAL A 342 -8.13 -3.82 -13.28
CA VAL A 342 -9.42 -3.44 -12.70
C VAL A 342 -9.36 -3.65 -11.19
N PRO A 343 -10.28 -3.05 -10.39
CA PRO A 343 -10.37 -3.39 -8.97
C PRO A 343 -10.66 -4.88 -8.80
N MET A 344 -10.45 -5.42 -7.61
CA MET A 344 -10.91 -6.78 -7.30
C MET A 344 -12.42 -6.90 -7.56
N PRO A 345 -12.92 -8.08 -7.99
CA PRO A 345 -14.34 -8.23 -8.35
C PRO A 345 -15.26 -8.06 -7.13
N LYS A 346 -16.40 -7.40 -7.31
CA LYS A 346 -17.38 -7.15 -6.25
C LYS A 346 -17.92 -8.45 -5.65
N CYS A 347 -17.95 -8.54 -4.32
CA CYS A 347 -18.68 -9.58 -3.61
C CYS A 347 -20.20 -9.42 -3.86
N PRO A 348 -20.92 -10.45 -4.37
CA PRO A 348 -22.35 -10.31 -4.69
C PRO A 348 -23.24 -10.01 -3.47
N GLU A 349 -22.83 -10.44 -2.29
CA GLU A 349 -23.57 -10.25 -1.05
C GLU A 349 -23.20 -8.96 -0.30
N ALA A 350 -22.14 -8.27 -0.73
CA ALA A 350 -21.79 -6.97 -0.17
C ALA A 350 -22.74 -5.90 -0.70
N ASP A 351 -23.17 -5.00 0.18
CA ASP A 351 -24.04 -3.88 -0.15
C ASP A 351 -23.33 -2.87 -1.07
N GLU A 352 -22.04 -2.60 -0.80
CA GLU A 352 -21.23 -1.66 -1.56
C GLU A 352 -20.05 -2.35 -2.27
N TYR A 353 -19.28 -1.57 -3.03
CA TYR A 353 -18.06 -2.05 -3.69
C TYR A 353 -16.85 -1.81 -2.79
N TYR A 354 -16.58 -2.75 -1.92
CA TYR A 354 -15.45 -2.69 -0.98
C TYR A 354 -14.14 -3.10 -1.64
N LEU A 355 -13.07 -2.34 -1.37
CA LEU A 355 -11.75 -2.63 -1.91
C LEU A 355 -10.68 -2.70 -0.82
N PRO A 356 -9.71 -3.62 -0.97
CA PRO A 356 -8.52 -3.63 -0.12
C PRO A 356 -7.78 -2.31 -0.28
N ALA A 357 -7.54 -1.65 0.85
CA ALA A 357 -6.95 -0.33 0.89
C ALA A 357 -5.60 -0.32 1.60
N ARG A 358 -4.63 0.35 1.01
CA ARG A 358 -3.39 0.75 1.66
C ARG A 358 -3.44 2.22 2.00
N VAL A 359 -3.01 2.54 3.21
CA VAL A 359 -2.99 3.92 3.70
C VAL A 359 -1.67 4.59 3.37
N SER A 360 -1.75 5.78 2.79
CA SER A 360 -0.64 6.71 2.69
C SER A 360 -0.77 7.77 3.78
N GLY A 361 0.30 7.97 4.54
CA GLY A 361 0.29 8.94 5.63
C GLY A 361 1.57 8.94 6.44
N PHE A 362 1.55 9.76 7.48
CA PHE A 362 2.72 9.92 8.34
C PHE A 362 2.30 10.01 9.81
N SER A 363 3.26 9.72 10.67
CA SER A 363 3.08 9.71 12.12
C SER A 363 4.15 10.50 12.82
N LEU A 364 3.78 11.06 13.96
CA LEU A 364 4.67 11.84 14.81
C LEU A 364 5.48 10.89 15.70
N ILE A 365 6.79 10.88 15.54
CA ILE A 365 7.67 10.06 16.37
C ILE A 365 7.72 10.63 17.79
N LYS A 366 7.69 9.77 18.80
CA LYS A 366 7.80 10.18 20.19
C LYS A 366 9.09 10.95 20.45
N GLY A 367 8.95 12.12 21.08
CA GLY A 367 10.08 13.00 21.37
C GLY A 367 10.59 13.81 20.17
N ALA A 368 9.82 13.87 19.08
CA ALA A 368 10.07 14.72 17.93
C ALA A 368 10.31 16.18 18.36
N LYS A 369 11.27 16.82 17.71
CA LYS A 369 11.64 18.21 18.05
C LYS A 369 10.86 19.24 17.22
N ASN A 370 10.20 18.79 16.13
CA ASN A 370 9.43 19.68 15.26
C ASN A 370 8.02 19.12 14.93
N PRO A 371 7.14 18.89 15.92
CA PRO A 371 5.80 18.38 15.68
C PRO A 371 4.93 19.34 14.83
N LYS A 372 5.13 20.65 14.95
CA LYS A 372 4.43 21.64 14.11
C LYS A 372 4.84 21.54 12.64
N GLY A 373 6.10 21.22 12.37
CA GLY A 373 6.57 20.96 11.00
C GLY A 373 5.95 19.71 10.40
N VAL A 374 5.80 18.64 11.20
CA VAL A 374 5.09 17.42 10.77
C VAL A 374 3.64 17.73 10.42
N ALA A 375 2.92 18.43 11.30
CA ALA A 375 1.53 18.85 11.06
C ALA A 375 1.39 19.74 9.81
N ALA A 376 2.30 20.69 9.62
CA ALA A 376 2.30 21.54 8.43
C ALA A 376 2.50 20.74 7.16
N TYR A 377 3.42 19.76 7.16
CA TYR A 377 3.63 18.88 6.01
C TYR A 377 2.39 18.00 5.72
N LEU A 378 1.76 17.42 6.75
CA LEU A 378 0.52 16.67 6.65
C LEU A 378 -0.61 17.52 6.05
N ASN A 379 -0.78 18.76 6.51
CA ASN A 379 -1.77 19.68 5.96
C ASN A 379 -1.48 20.03 4.49
N CYS A 380 -0.21 20.19 4.10
CA CYS A 380 0.17 20.36 2.70
C CYS A 380 -0.20 19.13 1.86
N ALA A 381 0.05 17.93 2.37
CA ALA A 381 -0.30 16.68 1.69
C ALA A 381 -1.83 16.56 1.50
N MET A 382 -2.61 16.87 2.53
CA MET A 382 -4.08 16.89 2.42
C MET A 382 -4.58 17.94 1.43
N ALA A 383 -4.05 19.16 1.48
CA ALA A 383 -4.50 20.26 0.62
C ALA A 383 -4.19 20.03 -0.86
N THR A 384 -3.10 19.33 -1.15
CA THR A 384 -2.68 19.06 -2.53
C THR A 384 -3.23 17.76 -3.08
N ARG A 385 -3.75 16.85 -2.26
CA ARG A 385 -4.20 15.50 -2.62
C ARG A 385 -5.09 15.46 -3.87
N ASP A 386 -6.18 16.18 -3.83
CA ASP A 386 -7.19 16.19 -4.91
C ASP A 386 -7.21 17.54 -5.65
N SER A 387 -6.18 18.37 -5.49
CA SER A 387 -6.12 19.63 -6.22
C SER A 387 -5.98 19.39 -7.72
N GLU A 388 -6.64 20.23 -8.52
CA GLU A 388 -6.55 20.16 -9.98
C GLU A 388 -5.08 20.20 -10.47
N ALA A 389 -4.26 21.03 -9.82
CA ALA A 389 -2.84 21.14 -10.11
C ALA A 389 -2.10 19.81 -9.89
N ALA A 390 -2.32 19.15 -8.76
CA ALA A 390 -1.67 17.86 -8.47
C ALA A 390 -2.13 16.76 -9.43
N VAL A 391 -3.41 16.72 -9.77
CA VAL A 391 -3.96 15.76 -10.75
C VAL A 391 -3.34 15.97 -12.13
N GLU A 392 -3.22 17.23 -12.61
CA GLU A 392 -2.57 17.53 -13.88
C GLU A 392 -1.09 17.16 -13.91
N ILE A 393 -0.37 17.46 -12.83
CA ILE A 393 1.05 17.10 -12.68
C ILE A 393 1.21 15.59 -12.75
N GLY A 394 0.41 14.85 -11.99
CA GLY A 394 0.46 13.40 -11.98
C GLY A 394 0.08 12.76 -13.31
N LYS A 395 -0.94 13.30 -13.99
CA LYS A 395 -1.34 12.84 -15.32
C LYS A 395 -0.19 13.03 -16.33
N ARG A 396 0.44 14.19 -16.32
CA ARG A 396 1.59 14.46 -17.19
C ARG A 396 2.72 13.48 -16.93
N GLN A 397 3.03 13.21 -15.68
CA GLN A 397 4.08 12.26 -15.32
C GLN A 397 3.73 10.83 -15.74
N ALA A 398 2.50 10.39 -15.53
CA ALA A 398 2.03 9.09 -15.99
C ALA A 398 2.23 8.91 -17.49
N PHE A 399 1.96 9.95 -18.27
CA PHE A 399 2.07 9.91 -19.74
C PHE A 399 3.50 10.07 -20.24
N GLU A 400 4.25 11.02 -19.71
CA GLU A 400 5.57 11.40 -20.25
C GLU A 400 6.71 10.53 -19.68
N GLU A 401 6.60 10.11 -18.41
CA GLU A 401 7.64 9.33 -17.75
C GLU A 401 7.32 7.83 -17.70
N TYR A 402 6.04 7.46 -17.46
CA TYR A 402 5.64 6.06 -17.31
C TYR A 402 5.04 5.46 -18.58
N ASN A 403 4.81 6.27 -19.62
CA ASN A 403 4.18 5.85 -20.86
C ASN A 403 2.81 5.21 -20.70
N TRP A 404 2.04 5.64 -19.69
CA TRP A 404 0.68 5.14 -19.50
C TRP A 404 -0.23 5.64 -20.60
N THR A 405 -1.21 4.82 -20.97
CA THR A 405 -2.32 5.22 -21.84
C THR A 405 -3.37 6.02 -21.06
N GLN A 406 -4.24 6.72 -21.79
CA GLN A 406 -5.38 7.41 -21.17
C GLN A 406 -6.28 6.41 -20.42
N GLU A 407 -6.51 5.22 -20.98
CA GLU A 407 -7.32 4.16 -20.37
C GLU A 407 -6.73 3.69 -19.03
N GLN A 408 -5.41 3.48 -18.96
CA GLN A 408 -4.72 3.10 -17.73
C GLN A 408 -4.78 4.21 -16.67
N TRP A 409 -4.62 5.48 -17.08
CA TRP A 409 -4.77 6.62 -16.18
C TRP A 409 -6.20 6.75 -15.63
N ASP A 410 -7.21 6.61 -16.49
CA ASP A 410 -8.60 6.72 -16.08
C ASP A 410 -8.97 5.59 -15.12
N MET A 411 -8.51 4.36 -15.37
CA MET A 411 -8.70 3.23 -14.46
C MET A 411 -7.94 3.41 -13.14
N TYR A 412 -6.72 3.93 -13.16
CA TYR A 412 -5.97 4.26 -11.95
C TYR A 412 -6.75 5.24 -11.06
N ARG A 413 -7.29 6.30 -11.65
CA ARG A 413 -8.11 7.28 -10.94
C ARG A 413 -9.39 6.66 -10.39
N LEU A 414 -10.07 5.84 -11.21
CA LEU A 414 -11.30 5.16 -10.81
C LEU A 414 -11.06 4.21 -9.64
N VAL A 415 -10.03 3.37 -9.70
CA VAL A 415 -9.70 2.44 -8.60
C VAL A 415 -9.43 3.19 -7.30
N ASN A 416 -8.63 4.25 -7.34
CA ASN A 416 -8.32 5.02 -6.13
C ASN A 416 -9.55 5.76 -5.58
N GLN A 417 -10.41 6.29 -6.44
CA GLN A 417 -11.69 6.87 -6.03
C GLN A 417 -12.58 5.82 -5.35
N MET A 418 -12.79 4.66 -5.98
CA MET A 418 -13.59 3.57 -5.41
C MET A 418 -13.02 3.06 -4.08
N THR A 419 -11.69 3.00 -3.99
CA THR A 419 -11.02 2.61 -2.74
C THR A 419 -11.26 3.64 -1.64
N ALA A 420 -11.21 4.93 -1.96
CA ALA A 420 -11.46 6.00 -0.98
C ALA A 420 -12.92 6.06 -0.51
N GLU A 421 -13.88 5.63 -1.36
CA GLU A 421 -15.30 5.58 -0.99
C GLU A 421 -15.58 4.49 0.05
N HIS A 422 -14.99 3.29 -0.10
CA HIS A 422 -15.24 2.15 0.78
C HIS A 422 -13.96 1.36 1.07
N PRO A 423 -12.98 1.96 1.78
CA PRO A 423 -11.69 1.33 2.05
C PRO A 423 -11.81 0.22 3.09
N VAL A 424 -11.22 -0.94 2.84
CA VAL A 424 -11.09 -2.00 3.82
C VAL A 424 -9.62 -2.18 4.19
N ILE A 425 -9.31 -1.87 5.43
CA ILE A 425 -7.94 -1.89 5.97
C ILE A 425 -7.79 -3.16 6.82
N GLU A 426 -6.85 -4.01 6.43
CA GLU A 426 -6.51 -5.22 7.18
C GLU A 426 -5.42 -4.93 8.21
N MET A 427 -5.66 -5.30 9.47
CA MET A 427 -4.78 -4.95 10.58
C MET A 427 -4.05 -6.13 11.24
N TYR A 428 -4.19 -7.37 10.77
CA TYR A 428 -3.54 -8.49 11.48
C TYR A 428 -2.02 -8.35 11.58
N ASN A 429 -1.37 -7.78 10.55
CA ASN A 429 0.07 -7.49 10.57
C ASN A 429 0.45 -6.33 11.51
N ALA A 430 -0.50 -5.44 11.77
CA ALA A 430 -0.28 -4.22 12.53
C ALA A 430 -0.34 -4.44 14.06
N VAL A 431 -0.97 -5.51 14.53
CA VAL A 431 -1.15 -5.80 15.97
C VAL A 431 0.16 -6.26 16.59
N ASN A 432 0.67 -7.39 16.14
CA ASN A 432 1.98 -7.94 16.49
C ASN A 432 2.31 -9.15 15.59
N SER A 433 3.54 -9.67 15.69
CA SER A 433 4.00 -10.80 14.88
C SER A 433 3.18 -12.10 15.16
N ASN A 434 2.74 -12.31 16.38
CA ASN A 434 1.97 -13.52 16.70
C ASN A 434 0.60 -13.53 15.98
N VAL A 435 -0.10 -12.37 15.94
CA VAL A 435 -1.36 -12.24 15.19
C VAL A 435 -1.11 -12.40 13.70
N ALA A 436 -0.03 -11.79 13.17
CA ALA A 436 0.36 -11.95 11.78
C ALA A 436 0.56 -13.43 11.41
N ASP A 437 1.33 -14.18 12.20
CA ASP A 437 1.61 -15.60 11.97
C ASP A 437 0.33 -16.46 12.10
N LEU A 438 -0.52 -16.15 13.09
CA LEU A 438 -1.78 -16.87 13.32
C LEU A 438 -2.81 -16.68 12.22
N VAL A 439 -2.79 -15.56 11.49
CA VAL A 439 -3.83 -15.23 10.47
C VAL A 439 -3.31 -15.43 9.05
N ASN A 440 -2.10 -14.96 8.72
CA ASN A 440 -1.59 -14.89 7.36
C ASN A 440 -1.56 -16.26 6.64
N ASN A 441 -0.95 -17.28 7.25
CA ASN A 441 -0.85 -18.60 6.65
C ASN A 441 -2.20 -19.32 6.58
N PRO A 442 -3.00 -19.40 7.69
CA PRO A 442 -4.33 -20.01 7.66
C PRO A 442 -5.27 -19.37 6.62
N MET A 443 -5.22 -18.06 6.44
CA MET A 443 -6.01 -17.34 5.43
C MET A 443 -5.75 -17.85 4.01
N LYS A 444 -4.53 -18.27 3.72
CA LYS A 444 -4.10 -18.74 2.39
C LYS A 444 -4.38 -20.22 2.13
N GLU A 445 -4.66 -21.01 3.17
CA GLU A 445 -4.75 -22.47 3.03
C GLU A 445 -5.90 -22.93 2.14
N GLY A 446 -7.03 -22.25 2.15
CA GLY A 446 -8.16 -22.59 1.25
C GLY A 446 -7.75 -22.51 -0.22
N TYR A 447 -7.07 -21.45 -0.60
CA TYR A 447 -6.59 -21.19 -1.96
C TYR A 447 -5.39 -22.08 -2.35
N ASN A 448 -4.41 -22.24 -1.47
CA ASN A 448 -3.14 -22.89 -1.81
C ASN A 448 -3.17 -24.42 -1.62
N SER A 449 -3.89 -24.93 -0.63
CA SER A 449 -3.89 -26.37 -0.26
C SER A 449 -5.26 -27.04 -0.26
N GLY A 450 -6.34 -26.27 -0.41
CA GLY A 450 -7.71 -26.79 -0.38
C GLY A 450 -8.20 -27.08 1.03
N ALA A 451 -7.69 -26.40 2.06
CA ALA A 451 -8.17 -26.56 3.43
C ALA A 451 -9.49 -25.82 3.67
N SER A 452 -10.36 -26.40 4.53
CA SER A 452 -11.63 -25.77 4.90
C SER A 452 -11.40 -24.66 5.91
N TRP A 453 -11.92 -23.45 5.63
CA TRP A 453 -11.86 -22.31 6.56
C TRP A 453 -12.47 -22.60 7.92
N THR A 454 -13.64 -23.27 7.97
CA THR A 454 -14.29 -23.63 9.23
C THR A 454 -13.36 -24.43 10.14
N GLN A 455 -12.59 -25.37 9.60
CA GLN A 455 -11.62 -26.15 10.38
C GLN A 455 -10.41 -25.30 10.76
N THR A 456 -9.89 -24.53 9.83
CA THR A 456 -8.72 -23.68 10.02
C THR A 456 -8.95 -22.63 11.10
N ARG A 457 -10.04 -21.86 11.01
CA ARG A 457 -10.36 -20.81 11.98
C ARG A 457 -10.56 -21.34 13.42
N GLU A 458 -11.13 -22.53 13.59
CA GLU A 458 -11.32 -23.12 14.92
C GLU A 458 -9.99 -23.39 15.64
N THR A 459 -8.91 -23.58 14.89
CA THR A 459 -7.57 -23.78 15.46
C THR A 459 -6.89 -22.50 15.91
N ILE A 460 -7.24 -21.34 15.29
CA ILE A 460 -6.53 -20.07 15.53
C ILE A 460 -7.35 -19.07 16.36
N ARG A 461 -8.68 -19.11 16.28
CA ARG A 461 -9.58 -18.08 16.82
C ARG A 461 -9.33 -17.71 18.27
N ALA A 462 -9.18 -18.69 19.14
CA ALA A 462 -8.96 -18.44 20.57
C ALA A 462 -7.58 -17.78 20.84
N ALA A 463 -6.56 -18.18 20.09
CA ALA A 463 -5.23 -17.60 20.21
C ALA A 463 -5.19 -16.17 19.68
N VAL A 464 -5.82 -15.92 18.53
CA VAL A 464 -5.97 -14.55 17.98
C VAL A 464 -6.71 -13.67 18.99
N GLN A 465 -7.86 -14.13 19.54
CA GLN A 465 -8.62 -13.35 20.52
C GLN A 465 -7.78 -12.97 21.76
N ALA A 466 -7.00 -13.89 22.28
CA ALA A 466 -6.15 -13.63 23.44
C ALA A 466 -5.07 -12.56 23.17
N GLU A 467 -4.49 -12.57 21.97
CA GLU A 467 -3.53 -11.54 21.54
C GLU A 467 -4.21 -10.16 21.37
N LEU A 468 -5.44 -10.13 20.80
CA LEU A 468 -6.18 -8.88 20.65
C LEU A 468 -6.63 -8.31 21.99
N ASP A 469 -7.07 -9.16 22.94
CA ASP A 469 -7.42 -8.73 24.29
C ASP A 469 -6.22 -8.09 24.98
N SER A 470 -5.03 -8.71 24.89
CA SER A 470 -3.79 -8.15 25.42
C SER A 470 -3.40 -6.83 24.76
N ALA A 471 -3.60 -6.70 23.43
CA ALA A 471 -3.32 -5.44 22.72
C ALA A 471 -4.27 -4.33 23.16
N ASN A 472 -5.56 -4.62 23.27
CA ASN A 472 -6.59 -3.68 23.75
C ASN A 472 -6.34 -3.22 25.20
N GLU A 473 -5.92 -4.12 26.10
CA GLU A 473 -5.54 -3.77 27.47
C GLU A 473 -4.36 -2.78 27.48
N LYS A 474 -3.31 -3.07 26.71
CA LYS A 474 -2.12 -2.19 26.60
C LYS A 474 -2.45 -0.82 26.00
N LEU A 475 -3.34 -0.75 25.02
CA LEU A 475 -3.84 0.51 24.50
C LEU A 475 -4.57 1.31 25.59
N ALA A 476 -5.46 0.64 26.34
CA ALA A 476 -6.21 1.27 27.42
C ALA A 476 -5.34 1.82 28.57
N GLU A 477 -4.16 1.23 28.82
CA GLU A 477 -3.19 1.73 29.81
C GLU A 477 -2.47 3.00 29.36
N LYS A 478 -2.47 3.31 28.04
CA LYS A 478 -1.78 4.46 27.45
C LYS A 478 -2.65 5.72 27.32
N SER A 479 -3.95 5.59 27.61
CA SER A 479 -4.96 6.66 27.48
C SER A 479 -5.17 7.50 28.77
#